data_6e9172da57352477d83cd35e376a0545
#
_entry.id   6e9172da57352477d83cd35e376a0545
#
_cell.length_a   1.000
_cell.length_b   1.000
_cell.length_c   1.000
_cell.angle_alpha   90.00
_cell.angle_beta   90.00
_cell.angle_gamma   90.00
#
_symmetry.space_group_name_H-M   'P 1'
#
loop_
_entity.id
_entity.type
_entity.pdbx_description
1 polymer ?
#
loop_
_entity_poly.entity_id
_entity_poly.type
_entity_poly.pdbx_seq_one_letter_code
_entity_poly.pdbx_strand_id
1 'polypeptide(L)'
;LPKTEQIPSDFYRKGETVRAVVARVDNRNNNPKIILSRTSPMFLQRLLEMEVPEINDGLITVKKIARIPGERAKIAVESYDDRIDPVGACVGVKGSRIHGIVRELRNENIDVINYTANIQLFIQRALSPAHVSSLVMHEEEKKVEVYLKPEEVSLAIGKGGMNIKLASMLTEYTIDVYRELDEDAENEDIYLEEFEDEIDGWVIDAIKSLGLDTAKAVLNAPREMLIEKADLE
;
A
#
# COMPACT_ATOMS: atom_id res chain seq x y z
N LEU A 1 -8.40 -15.13 -28.41
CA LEU A 1 -7.76 -14.84 -27.11
C LEU A 1 -6.24 -15.01 -27.26
N PRO A 2 -5.48 -13.94 -27.59
CA PRO A 2 -4.03 -14.04 -27.73
C PRO A 2 -3.36 -14.32 -26.36
N LYS A 3 -2.13 -14.84 -26.37
CA LYS A 3 -1.41 -15.17 -25.11
C LYS A 3 -1.25 -13.98 -24.17
N THR A 4 -1.05 -12.79 -24.70
CA THR A 4 -0.93 -11.53 -23.94
C THR A 4 -2.23 -11.12 -23.23
N GLU A 5 -3.36 -11.66 -23.66
CA GLU A 5 -4.70 -11.41 -23.12
C GLU A 5 -5.22 -12.57 -22.26
N GLN A 6 -4.38 -13.56 -22.00
CA GLN A 6 -4.68 -14.70 -21.12
C GLN A 6 -4.09 -14.46 -19.74
N ILE A 7 -4.80 -14.87 -18.69
CA ILE A 7 -4.21 -14.95 -17.35
C ILE A 7 -3.10 -16.02 -17.39
N PRO A 8 -1.91 -15.78 -16.81
CA PRO A 8 -0.77 -16.70 -16.95
C PRO A 8 -1.07 -18.15 -16.55
N SER A 9 -1.97 -18.36 -15.59
CA SER A 9 -2.40 -19.66 -15.09
C SER A 9 -3.62 -20.25 -15.80
N ASP A 10 -4.14 -19.58 -16.85
CA ASP A 10 -5.26 -20.08 -17.61
C ASP A 10 -4.86 -21.32 -18.43
N PHE A 11 -5.71 -22.32 -18.38
CA PHE A 11 -5.59 -23.53 -19.19
C PHE A 11 -6.92 -23.79 -19.90
N TYR A 12 -6.87 -24.02 -21.20
CA TYR A 12 -8.05 -24.19 -22.03
C TYR A 12 -8.13 -25.58 -22.64
N ARG A 13 -9.29 -26.21 -22.57
CA ARG A 13 -9.58 -27.48 -23.19
C ARG A 13 -10.64 -27.31 -24.27
N LYS A 14 -10.56 -28.13 -25.30
CA LYS A 14 -11.58 -28.16 -26.36
C LYS A 14 -12.95 -28.55 -25.75
N GLY A 15 -13.97 -27.76 -26.03
CA GLY A 15 -15.33 -27.97 -25.53
C GLY A 15 -15.65 -27.23 -24.22
N GLU A 16 -14.69 -26.59 -23.56
CA GLU A 16 -14.95 -25.77 -22.38
C GLU A 16 -15.41 -24.36 -22.75
N THR A 17 -16.32 -23.82 -21.96
CA THR A 17 -16.76 -22.43 -22.08
C THR A 17 -15.80 -21.52 -21.36
N VAL A 18 -15.39 -20.42 -22.02
CA VAL A 18 -14.49 -19.43 -21.46
C VAL A 18 -15.18 -18.07 -21.44
N ARG A 19 -15.17 -17.41 -20.27
CA ARG A 19 -15.62 -16.02 -20.12
C ARG A 19 -14.48 -15.09 -20.49
N ALA A 20 -14.78 -14.07 -21.29
CA ALA A 20 -13.82 -13.03 -21.69
C ALA A 20 -14.59 -11.79 -22.12
N VAL A 21 -13.90 -10.64 -22.16
CA VAL A 21 -14.43 -9.41 -22.73
C VAL A 21 -13.84 -9.16 -24.11
N VAL A 22 -14.55 -8.42 -24.95
CA VAL A 22 -14.00 -7.92 -26.21
C VAL A 22 -13.09 -6.73 -25.88
N ALA A 23 -11.78 -6.91 -26.05
CA ALA A 23 -10.80 -5.85 -25.81
C ALA A 23 -10.76 -4.85 -26.96
N ARG A 24 -10.79 -5.35 -28.20
CA ARG A 24 -10.82 -4.52 -29.39
C ARG A 24 -11.27 -5.32 -30.60
N VAL A 25 -11.69 -4.60 -31.64
CA VAL A 25 -11.99 -5.14 -32.95
C VAL A 25 -11.03 -4.50 -33.98
N ASP A 26 -10.10 -5.30 -34.48
CA ASP A 26 -9.16 -4.87 -35.53
C ASP A 26 -9.79 -5.14 -36.92
N ASN A 27 -10.00 -4.09 -37.70
CA ASN A 27 -10.54 -4.22 -39.04
C ASN A 27 -9.40 -4.10 -40.08
N ARG A 28 -8.87 -5.24 -40.54
CA ARG A 28 -7.84 -5.28 -41.58
C ARG A 28 -8.40 -5.96 -42.82
N ASN A 29 -8.31 -5.30 -43.94
CA ASN A 29 -8.70 -5.84 -45.27
C ASN A 29 -10.14 -6.39 -45.30
N ASN A 30 -11.12 -5.64 -44.80
CA ASN A 30 -12.52 -6.06 -44.69
C ASN A 30 -12.76 -7.35 -43.89
N ASN A 31 -11.81 -7.78 -43.10
CA ASN A 31 -11.92 -8.98 -42.27
C ASN A 31 -11.79 -8.59 -40.77
N PRO A 32 -12.91 -8.41 -40.04
CA PRO A 32 -12.89 -8.01 -38.63
C PRO A 32 -12.29 -9.10 -37.78
N LYS A 33 -11.24 -8.76 -37.01
CA LYS A 33 -10.61 -9.63 -36.01
C LYS A 33 -11.01 -9.17 -34.61
N ILE A 34 -11.81 -9.96 -33.95
CA ILE A 34 -12.24 -9.70 -32.56
C ILE A 34 -11.17 -10.23 -31.62
N ILE A 35 -10.62 -9.35 -30.79
CA ILE A 35 -9.63 -9.70 -29.76
C ILE A 35 -10.35 -9.78 -28.41
N LEU A 36 -10.30 -10.94 -27.81
CA LEU A 36 -10.84 -11.20 -26.48
C LEU A 36 -9.74 -11.06 -25.43
N SER A 37 -10.11 -10.58 -24.22
CA SER A 37 -9.21 -10.42 -23.09
C SER A 37 -9.80 -10.96 -21.78
N ARG A 38 -8.93 -11.55 -20.97
CA ARG A 38 -9.16 -11.91 -19.56
C ARG A 38 -8.24 -11.15 -18.62
N THR A 39 -7.27 -10.40 -19.17
CA THR A 39 -6.31 -9.58 -18.42
C THR A 39 -6.78 -8.13 -18.27
N SER A 40 -7.69 -7.67 -19.11
CA SER A 40 -8.23 -6.32 -19.06
C SER A 40 -8.93 -6.01 -17.73
N PRO A 41 -8.77 -4.79 -17.15
CA PRO A 41 -9.58 -4.32 -16.03
C PRO A 41 -11.08 -4.41 -16.29
N MET A 42 -11.51 -4.22 -17.54
CA MET A 42 -12.91 -4.37 -17.97
C MET A 42 -13.46 -5.77 -17.69
N PHE A 43 -12.63 -6.81 -17.76
CA PHE A 43 -13.09 -8.16 -17.45
C PHE A 43 -13.47 -8.30 -15.97
N LEU A 44 -12.65 -7.77 -15.06
CA LEU A 44 -12.99 -7.74 -13.64
C LEU A 44 -14.24 -6.90 -13.37
N GLN A 45 -14.39 -5.75 -14.04
CA GLN A 45 -15.58 -4.91 -13.91
C GLN A 45 -16.85 -5.67 -14.32
N ARG A 46 -16.82 -6.39 -15.44
CA ARG A 46 -17.98 -7.19 -15.89
C ARG A 46 -18.30 -8.35 -14.96
N LEU A 47 -17.30 -8.97 -14.34
CA LEU A 47 -17.53 -9.99 -13.32
C LEU A 47 -18.20 -9.40 -12.07
N LEU A 48 -17.76 -8.20 -11.65
CA LEU A 48 -18.40 -7.50 -10.52
C LEU A 48 -19.86 -7.15 -10.83
N GLU A 49 -20.18 -6.65 -12.03
CA GLU A 49 -21.54 -6.36 -12.46
C GLU A 49 -22.45 -7.62 -12.46
N MET A 50 -21.89 -8.80 -12.73
CA MET A 50 -22.64 -10.06 -12.70
C MET A 50 -22.88 -10.60 -11.28
N GLU A 51 -21.93 -10.40 -10.36
CA GLU A 51 -21.96 -10.99 -9.02
C GLU A 51 -22.52 -10.03 -7.96
N VAL A 52 -22.53 -8.71 -8.24
CA VAL A 52 -22.97 -7.65 -7.31
C VAL A 52 -24.16 -6.91 -7.90
N PRO A 53 -25.39 -7.26 -7.50
CA PRO A 53 -26.60 -6.62 -8.04
C PRO A 53 -26.59 -5.11 -7.88
N GLU A 54 -26.08 -4.59 -6.77
CA GLU A 54 -26.02 -3.16 -6.48
C GLU A 54 -25.15 -2.39 -7.49
N ILE A 55 -24.16 -3.04 -8.10
CA ILE A 55 -23.37 -2.46 -9.21
C ILE A 55 -24.20 -2.48 -10.49
N ASN A 56 -24.85 -3.59 -10.79
CA ASN A 56 -25.69 -3.73 -11.97
C ASN A 56 -26.86 -2.73 -11.96
N ASP A 57 -27.43 -2.48 -10.78
CA ASP A 57 -28.54 -1.54 -10.58
C ASP A 57 -28.09 -0.07 -10.49
N GLY A 58 -26.79 0.19 -10.58
CA GLY A 58 -26.22 1.54 -10.55
C GLY A 58 -26.18 2.20 -9.16
N LEU A 59 -26.44 1.44 -8.08
CA LEU A 59 -26.35 1.93 -6.71
C LEU A 59 -24.90 2.04 -6.22
N ILE A 60 -24.02 1.21 -6.76
CA ILE A 60 -22.57 1.21 -6.52
C ILE A 60 -21.86 1.41 -7.85
N THR A 61 -20.89 2.30 -7.84
CA THR A 61 -20.03 2.57 -9.00
C THR A 61 -18.61 2.09 -8.75
N VAL A 62 -18.06 1.32 -9.67
CA VAL A 62 -16.62 1.00 -9.70
C VAL A 62 -15.89 2.17 -10.32
N LYS A 63 -15.14 2.93 -9.51
CA LYS A 63 -14.46 4.16 -9.93
C LYS A 63 -13.12 3.91 -10.58
N LYS A 64 -12.33 3.00 -10.00
CA LYS A 64 -10.99 2.66 -10.51
C LYS A 64 -10.68 1.18 -10.26
N ILE A 65 -9.90 0.60 -11.16
CA ILE A 65 -9.40 -0.76 -11.08
C ILE A 65 -7.92 -0.75 -11.43
N ALA A 66 -7.10 -1.31 -10.53
CA ALA A 66 -5.71 -1.65 -10.78
C ALA A 66 -5.54 -3.17 -10.67
N ARG A 67 -4.82 -3.78 -11.62
CA ARG A 67 -4.81 -5.23 -11.73
C ARG A 67 -3.44 -5.76 -12.18
N ILE A 68 -2.96 -6.79 -11.52
CA ILE A 68 -1.87 -7.66 -11.97
C ILE A 68 -2.52 -9.03 -12.20
N PRO A 69 -2.83 -9.37 -13.47
CA PRO A 69 -3.68 -10.52 -13.81
C PRO A 69 -3.15 -11.85 -13.24
N GLY A 70 -4.03 -12.57 -12.53
CA GLY A 70 -3.72 -13.84 -11.90
C GLY A 70 -3.01 -13.75 -10.54
N GLU A 71 -2.64 -12.54 -10.11
CA GLU A 71 -1.93 -12.30 -8.85
C GLU A 71 -2.80 -11.51 -7.85
N ARG A 72 -3.02 -10.24 -8.15
CA ARG A 72 -3.77 -9.36 -7.26
C ARG A 72 -4.40 -8.18 -8.01
N ALA A 73 -5.54 -7.71 -7.52
CA ALA A 73 -6.20 -6.50 -7.98
C ALA A 73 -6.61 -5.61 -6.80
N LYS A 74 -6.70 -4.32 -7.05
CA LYS A 74 -7.36 -3.36 -6.16
C LYS A 74 -8.46 -2.65 -6.92
N ILE A 75 -9.63 -2.53 -6.29
CA ILE A 75 -10.78 -1.81 -6.85
C ILE A 75 -11.24 -0.74 -5.88
N ALA A 76 -11.55 0.43 -6.41
CA ALA A 76 -12.14 1.54 -5.67
C ALA A 76 -13.61 1.68 -6.06
N VAL A 77 -14.48 1.56 -5.07
CA VAL A 77 -15.94 1.59 -5.24
C VAL A 77 -16.57 2.73 -4.46
N GLU A 78 -17.66 3.24 -4.92
CA GLU A 78 -18.43 4.33 -4.30
C GLU A 78 -19.91 4.04 -4.37
N SER A 79 -20.66 4.36 -3.31
CA SER A 79 -22.12 4.42 -3.33
C SER A 79 -22.58 5.87 -3.15
N TYR A 80 -23.64 6.24 -3.86
CA TYR A 80 -24.31 7.53 -3.68
C TYR A 80 -25.42 7.47 -2.62
N ASP A 81 -25.69 6.27 -2.08
CA ASP A 81 -26.64 6.06 -0.98
C ASP A 81 -25.85 5.74 0.29
N ASP A 82 -25.89 6.63 1.28
CA ASP A 82 -25.15 6.51 2.56
C ASP A 82 -25.55 5.27 3.37
N ARG A 83 -26.70 4.64 3.05
CA ARG A 83 -27.18 3.41 3.69
C ARG A 83 -26.53 2.15 3.13
N ILE A 84 -25.81 2.27 2.01
CA ILE A 84 -25.16 1.14 1.35
C ILE A 84 -23.67 1.21 1.65
N ASP A 85 -23.13 0.17 2.28
CA ASP A 85 -21.69 -0.07 2.37
C ASP A 85 -21.20 -0.68 1.04
N PRO A 86 -20.53 0.08 0.17
CA PRO A 86 -20.12 -0.41 -1.14
C PRO A 86 -19.06 -1.51 -1.06
N VAL A 87 -18.18 -1.48 -0.06
CA VAL A 87 -17.16 -2.52 0.15
C VAL A 87 -17.82 -3.81 0.62
N GLY A 88 -18.66 -3.74 1.64
CA GLY A 88 -19.38 -4.90 2.16
C GLY A 88 -20.26 -5.56 1.11
N ALA A 89 -20.95 -4.77 0.27
CA ALA A 89 -21.79 -5.26 -0.81
C ALA A 89 -20.98 -6.02 -1.88
N CYS A 90 -19.80 -5.51 -2.27
CA CYS A 90 -18.91 -6.18 -3.23
C CYS A 90 -18.31 -7.47 -2.68
N VAL A 91 -17.90 -7.47 -1.42
CA VAL A 91 -17.32 -8.65 -0.76
C VAL A 91 -18.40 -9.73 -0.53
N GLY A 92 -19.57 -9.31 -0.08
CA GLY A 92 -20.69 -10.19 0.27
C GLY A 92 -20.48 -10.88 1.62
N VAL A 93 -21.53 -11.53 2.12
CA VAL A 93 -21.49 -12.23 3.42
C VAL A 93 -20.41 -13.31 3.39
N LYS A 94 -19.43 -13.21 4.31
CA LYS A 94 -18.27 -14.11 4.40
C LYS A 94 -17.50 -14.25 3.08
N GLY A 95 -17.49 -13.20 2.25
CA GLY A 95 -16.77 -13.21 0.98
C GLY A 95 -17.49 -13.98 -0.15
N SER A 96 -18.78 -14.30 -0.01
CA SER A 96 -19.49 -15.15 -0.94
C SER A 96 -19.48 -14.66 -2.39
N ARG A 97 -19.57 -13.33 -2.60
CA ARG A 97 -19.56 -12.73 -3.93
C ARG A 97 -18.15 -12.64 -4.49
N ILE A 98 -17.21 -12.08 -3.71
CA ILE A 98 -15.84 -11.87 -4.18
C ILE A 98 -15.10 -13.18 -4.46
N HIS A 99 -15.35 -14.24 -3.67
CA HIS A 99 -14.74 -15.56 -3.89
C HIS A 99 -15.13 -16.18 -5.24
N GLY A 100 -16.35 -15.93 -5.74
CA GLY A 100 -16.76 -16.35 -7.08
C GLY A 100 -15.87 -15.73 -8.15
N ILE A 101 -15.63 -14.43 -8.04
CA ILE A 101 -14.78 -13.66 -8.96
C ILE A 101 -13.32 -14.09 -8.85
N VAL A 102 -12.78 -14.19 -7.64
CA VAL A 102 -11.41 -14.65 -7.38
C VAL A 102 -11.14 -16.01 -8.04
N ARG A 103 -12.09 -16.94 -7.95
CA ARG A 103 -11.99 -18.26 -8.57
C ARG A 103 -12.00 -18.20 -10.10
N GLU A 104 -12.87 -17.36 -10.69
CA GLU A 104 -12.89 -17.13 -12.15
C GLU A 104 -11.55 -16.56 -12.64
N LEU A 105 -10.91 -15.70 -11.84
CA LEU A 105 -9.63 -15.06 -12.15
C LEU A 105 -8.40 -15.89 -11.74
N ARG A 106 -8.55 -17.18 -11.52
CA ARG A 106 -7.46 -18.10 -11.17
C ARG A 106 -6.74 -17.75 -9.87
N ASN A 107 -7.50 -17.44 -8.82
CA ASN A 107 -7.06 -17.06 -7.48
C ASN A 107 -6.35 -15.68 -7.42
N GLU A 108 -6.71 -14.77 -8.30
CA GLU A 108 -6.33 -13.37 -8.20
C GLU A 108 -7.00 -12.74 -6.97
N ASN A 109 -6.21 -12.32 -5.98
CA ASN A 109 -6.74 -11.68 -4.77
C ASN A 109 -7.26 -10.28 -5.10
N ILE A 110 -8.44 -9.94 -4.59
CA ILE A 110 -9.09 -8.67 -4.87
C ILE A 110 -9.28 -7.88 -3.59
N ASP A 111 -8.62 -6.72 -3.50
CA ASP A 111 -8.82 -5.75 -2.43
C ASP A 111 -9.87 -4.73 -2.88
N VAL A 112 -10.90 -4.56 -2.07
CA VAL A 112 -11.97 -3.58 -2.30
C VAL A 112 -11.81 -2.44 -1.32
N ILE A 113 -11.73 -1.20 -1.82
CA ILE A 113 -11.61 0.00 -1.01
C ILE A 113 -12.69 1.02 -1.36
N ASN A 114 -13.07 1.84 -0.39
CA ASN A 114 -13.95 2.98 -0.62
C ASN A 114 -13.20 4.08 -1.39
N TYR A 115 -13.78 4.48 -2.53
CA TYR A 115 -13.29 5.64 -3.28
C TYR A 115 -13.52 6.93 -2.48
N THR A 116 -12.68 7.92 -2.71
CA THR A 116 -12.84 9.29 -2.26
C THR A 116 -12.16 10.25 -3.22
N ALA A 117 -12.73 11.44 -3.39
CA ALA A 117 -12.12 12.51 -4.17
C ALA A 117 -10.93 13.17 -3.45
N ASN A 118 -10.83 13.02 -2.13
CA ASN A 118 -9.64 13.44 -1.38
C ASN A 118 -8.48 12.51 -1.69
N ILE A 119 -7.51 13.01 -2.45
CA ILE A 119 -6.39 12.20 -2.94
C ILE A 119 -5.50 11.63 -1.81
N GLN A 120 -5.27 12.39 -0.74
CA GLN A 120 -4.49 11.93 0.40
C GLN A 120 -5.15 10.73 1.08
N LEU A 121 -6.44 10.86 1.38
CA LEU A 121 -7.22 9.77 1.95
C LEU A 121 -7.34 8.57 0.99
N PHE A 122 -7.40 8.83 -0.33
CA PHE A 122 -7.44 7.77 -1.32
C PHE A 122 -6.14 6.96 -1.36
N ILE A 123 -4.99 7.65 -1.27
CA ILE A 123 -3.68 6.99 -1.19
C ILE A 123 -3.56 6.15 0.09
N GLN A 124 -3.98 6.69 1.24
CA GLN A 124 -4.00 5.94 2.50
C GLN A 124 -4.84 4.65 2.37
N ARG A 125 -6.04 4.75 1.83
CA ARG A 125 -6.92 3.59 1.59
C ARG A 125 -6.31 2.60 0.59
N ALA A 126 -5.65 3.09 -0.46
CA ALA A 126 -5.02 2.25 -1.48
C ALA A 126 -3.84 1.45 -0.92
N LEU A 127 -3.15 1.94 0.11
CA LEU A 127 -2.06 1.24 0.79
C LEU A 127 -2.53 0.20 1.82
N SER A 128 -3.85 0.13 2.09
CA SER A 128 -4.39 -0.91 2.97
C SER A 128 -3.79 -2.30 2.62
N PRO A 129 -3.45 -3.15 3.63
CA PRO A 129 -3.77 -3.02 5.06
C PRO A 129 -2.81 -2.17 5.89
N ALA A 130 -1.79 -1.52 5.31
CA ALA A 130 -0.85 -0.68 6.03
C ALA A 130 -1.50 0.61 6.53
N HIS A 131 -1.12 1.02 7.73
CA HIS A 131 -1.51 2.29 8.32
C HIS A 131 -0.45 3.36 8.06
N VAL A 132 -0.85 4.43 7.41
CA VAL A 132 0.02 5.55 7.05
C VAL A 132 -0.01 6.58 8.17
N SER A 133 1.17 6.96 8.69
CA SER A 133 1.30 8.00 9.72
C SER A 133 1.18 9.39 9.14
N SER A 134 1.92 9.68 8.09
CA SER A 134 1.89 10.98 7.41
C SER A 134 2.18 10.89 5.91
N LEU A 135 1.83 11.93 5.17
CA LEU A 135 1.98 12.03 3.72
C LEU A 135 2.55 13.41 3.36
N VAL A 136 3.50 13.43 2.43
CA VAL A 136 3.96 14.65 1.77
C VAL A 136 3.64 14.55 0.28
N MET A 137 2.79 15.45 -0.21
CA MET A 137 2.31 15.44 -1.58
C MET A 137 3.16 16.35 -2.47
N HIS A 138 3.57 15.84 -3.63
CA HIS A 138 4.21 16.60 -4.71
C HIS A 138 3.29 16.54 -5.93
N GLU A 139 2.28 17.40 -5.95
CA GLU A 139 1.17 17.34 -6.92
C GLU A 139 1.63 17.53 -8.37
N GLU A 140 2.60 18.44 -8.62
CA GLU A 140 3.13 18.71 -9.95
C GLU A 140 3.80 17.48 -10.58
N GLU A 141 4.49 16.68 -9.76
CA GLU A 141 5.19 15.46 -10.17
C GLU A 141 4.32 14.21 -10.09
N LYS A 142 3.11 14.33 -9.56
CA LYS A 142 2.25 13.20 -9.17
C LYS A 142 3.00 12.17 -8.33
N LYS A 143 3.70 12.66 -7.33
CA LYS A 143 4.50 11.88 -6.40
C LYS A 143 4.02 12.11 -4.98
N VAL A 144 4.13 11.09 -4.15
CA VAL A 144 3.82 11.16 -2.72
C VAL A 144 4.87 10.41 -1.92
N GLU A 145 5.33 11.02 -0.86
CA GLU A 145 6.14 10.40 0.16
C GLU A 145 5.25 9.97 1.31
N VAL A 146 5.35 8.70 1.69
CA VAL A 146 4.49 8.09 2.69
C VAL A 146 5.37 7.63 3.85
N TYR A 147 5.10 8.15 5.03
CA TYR A 147 5.81 7.82 6.26
C TYR A 147 4.98 6.84 7.08
N LEU A 148 5.60 5.73 7.46
CA LEU A 148 4.96 4.65 8.21
C LEU A 148 5.86 4.17 9.34
N LYS A 149 5.24 3.63 10.37
CA LYS A 149 5.98 2.90 11.40
C LYS A 149 6.73 1.72 10.81
N PRO A 150 7.88 1.33 11.38
CA PRO A 150 8.73 0.26 10.84
C PRO A 150 7.97 -1.05 10.55
N GLU A 151 7.02 -1.44 11.42
CA GLU A 151 6.19 -2.64 11.28
C GLU A 151 5.20 -2.58 10.11
N GLU A 152 4.78 -1.37 9.70
CA GLU A 152 3.81 -1.15 8.62
C GLU A 152 4.44 -1.13 7.23
N VAL A 153 5.76 -0.87 7.13
CA VAL A 153 6.47 -0.73 5.85
C VAL A 153 6.33 -1.99 4.99
N SER A 154 6.51 -3.16 5.59
CA SER A 154 6.38 -4.43 4.87
C SER A 154 4.96 -4.67 4.36
N LEU A 155 3.94 -4.22 5.06
CA LEU A 155 2.54 -4.30 4.65
C LEU A 155 2.25 -3.34 3.49
N ALA A 156 2.79 -2.11 3.54
CA ALA A 156 2.63 -1.12 2.48
C ALA A 156 3.25 -1.60 1.16
N ILE A 157 4.44 -2.18 1.21
CA ILE A 157 5.14 -2.73 0.04
C ILE A 157 4.41 -3.99 -0.45
N GLY A 158 4.08 -4.90 0.47
CA GLY A 158 3.45 -6.19 0.18
C GLY A 158 4.40 -7.19 -0.49
N LYS A 159 3.93 -8.42 -0.63
CA LYS A 159 4.69 -9.51 -1.27
C LYS A 159 5.10 -9.12 -2.70
N GLY A 160 6.40 -9.14 -2.99
CA GLY A 160 6.93 -8.79 -4.31
C GLY A 160 6.64 -7.34 -4.76
N GLY A 161 6.37 -6.42 -3.82
CA GLY A 161 6.03 -5.04 -4.13
C GLY A 161 4.65 -4.84 -4.75
N MET A 162 3.79 -5.87 -4.75
CA MET A 162 2.49 -5.80 -5.44
C MET A 162 1.53 -4.79 -4.80
N ASN A 163 1.55 -4.63 -3.47
CA ASN A 163 0.62 -3.73 -2.81
C ASN A 163 0.88 -2.27 -3.19
N ILE A 164 2.13 -1.81 -3.07
CA ILE A 164 2.52 -0.44 -3.45
C ILE A 164 2.35 -0.21 -4.96
N LYS A 165 2.68 -1.20 -5.80
CA LYS A 165 2.51 -1.10 -7.25
C LYS A 165 1.05 -0.92 -7.64
N LEU A 166 0.15 -1.70 -7.06
CA LEU A 166 -1.29 -1.58 -7.30
C LEU A 166 -1.85 -0.27 -6.75
N ALA A 167 -1.38 0.18 -5.58
CA ALA A 167 -1.76 1.47 -5.02
C ALA A 167 -1.34 2.63 -5.95
N SER A 168 -0.11 2.59 -6.48
CA SER A 168 0.36 3.58 -7.46
C SER A 168 -0.47 3.56 -8.76
N MET A 169 -0.77 2.37 -9.29
CA MET A 169 -1.63 2.24 -10.47
C MET A 169 -3.04 2.78 -10.23
N LEU A 170 -3.62 2.51 -9.05
CA LEU A 170 -4.98 2.90 -8.71
C LEU A 170 -5.11 4.40 -8.50
N THR A 171 -4.14 5.02 -7.84
CA THR A 171 -4.14 6.45 -7.48
C THR A 171 -3.53 7.34 -8.56
N GLU A 172 -2.76 6.76 -9.50
CA GLU A 172 -1.98 7.46 -10.52
C GLU A 172 -0.89 8.37 -9.93
N TYR A 173 -0.41 8.03 -8.73
CA TYR A 173 0.72 8.67 -8.06
C TYR A 173 1.87 7.69 -7.89
N THR A 174 3.09 8.18 -8.07
CA THR A 174 4.29 7.44 -7.64
C THR A 174 4.38 7.51 -6.13
N ILE A 175 4.42 6.36 -5.46
CA ILE A 175 4.42 6.27 -4.00
C ILE A 175 5.80 5.84 -3.53
N ASP A 176 6.48 6.70 -2.77
CA ASP A 176 7.72 6.40 -2.09
C ASP A 176 7.45 6.17 -0.60
N VAL A 177 7.96 5.07 -0.07
CA VAL A 177 7.73 4.65 1.32
C VAL A 177 8.97 4.92 2.15
N TYR A 178 8.79 5.65 3.24
CA TYR A 178 9.80 5.97 4.23
C TYR A 178 9.40 5.43 5.61
N ARG A 179 10.40 5.07 6.39
CA ARG A 179 10.19 4.76 7.81
C ARG A 179 10.04 6.06 8.56
N GLU A 180 9.06 6.12 9.43
CA GLU A 180 8.98 7.15 10.45
C GLU A 180 10.18 6.98 11.38
N LEU A 181 10.96 8.04 11.54
CA LEU A 181 12.02 8.04 12.54
C LEU A 181 11.31 8.15 13.90
N ASP A 182 11.57 7.21 14.79
CA ASP A 182 11.16 7.35 16.19
C ASP A 182 11.93 8.54 16.77
N GLU A 183 11.27 9.71 16.83
CA GLU A 183 11.81 10.86 17.54
C GLU A 183 12.10 10.52 19.02
N ASP A 184 11.39 9.53 19.56
CA ASP A 184 11.64 9.00 20.89
C ASP A 184 12.93 8.16 20.97
N ALA A 185 13.36 7.49 19.89
CA ALA A 185 14.64 6.77 19.86
C ALA A 185 15.85 7.72 19.74
N GLU A 186 15.69 8.90 19.12
CA GLU A 186 16.70 9.98 19.18
C GLU A 186 16.65 10.73 20.52
N ASN A 187 15.61 10.52 21.33
CA ASN A 187 15.41 11.12 22.64
C ASN A 187 15.59 10.14 23.80
N GLU A 188 15.86 8.87 23.56
CA GLU A 188 16.33 7.97 24.62
C GLU A 188 17.70 8.50 25.11
N ASP A 189 17.63 9.15 26.27
CA ASP A 189 18.77 9.71 26.95
C ASP A 189 19.54 8.52 27.54
N ILE A 190 20.63 8.11 26.88
CA ILE A 190 21.45 6.97 27.26
C ILE A 190 22.21 7.34 28.53
N TYR A 191 22.05 6.58 29.59
CA TYR A 191 22.78 6.78 30.83
C TYR A 191 24.27 6.50 30.64
N LEU A 192 25.13 7.26 31.30
CA LEU A 192 26.57 7.11 31.18
C LEU A 192 27.09 5.75 31.65
N GLU A 193 26.32 5.05 32.51
CA GLU A 193 26.64 3.69 32.92
C GLU A 193 26.68 2.69 31.78
N GLU A 194 25.92 2.91 30.71
CA GLU A 194 25.92 2.03 29.54
C GLU A 194 27.22 2.05 28.75
N PHE A 195 28.09 3.05 29.03
CA PHE A 195 29.39 3.21 28.39
C PHE A 195 30.55 2.71 29.29
N GLU A 196 30.30 1.98 30.39
CA GLU A 196 31.36 1.49 31.30
C GLU A 196 32.38 0.59 30.61
N ASP A 197 32.00 -0.07 29.50
CA ASP A 197 32.92 -0.90 28.71
C ASP A 197 33.80 -0.08 27.75
N GLU A 198 33.46 1.19 27.47
CA GLU A 198 34.11 2.05 26.51
C GLU A 198 34.86 3.24 27.15
N ILE A 199 34.38 3.68 28.32
CA ILE A 199 34.88 4.85 29.05
C ILE A 199 35.32 4.43 30.46
N ASP A 200 36.50 4.86 30.87
CA ASP A 200 36.97 4.58 32.20
C ASP A 200 36.01 5.05 33.28
N GLY A 201 35.68 4.18 34.25
CA GLY A 201 34.68 4.44 35.30
C GLY A 201 34.91 5.73 36.09
N TRP A 202 36.16 6.13 36.33
CA TRP A 202 36.50 7.38 37.03
C TRP A 202 36.01 8.61 36.23
N VAL A 203 36.04 8.53 34.88
CA VAL A 203 35.58 9.62 33.98
C VAL A 203 34.05 9.76 34.10
N ILE A 204 33.35 8.62 34.12
CA ILE A 204 31.90 8.57 34.31
C ILE A 204 31.52 9.17 35.68
N ASP A 205 32.23 8.77 36.74
CA ASP A 205 31.98 9.30 38.09
C ASP A 205 32.26 10.82 38.16
N ALA A 206 33.31 11.30 37.51
CA ALA A 206 33.64 12.72 37.46
C ALA A 206 32.54 13.54 36.75
N ILE A 207 32.04 13.06 35.59
CA ILE A 207 30.97 13.71 34.84
C ILE A 207 29.65 13.67 35.63
N LYS A 208 29.31 12.56 36.26
CA LYS A 208 28.11 12.44 37.09
C LYS A 208 28.15 13.35 38.33
N SER A 209 29.34 13.60 38.91
CA SER A 209 29.49 14.55 40.02
C SER A 209 29.10 15.99 39.64
N LEU A 210 29.08 16.32 38.33
CA LEU A 210 28.63 17.59 37.79
C LEU A 210 27.11 17.63 37.52
N GLY A 211 26.38 16.54 37.86
CA GLY A 211 24.96 16.42 37.58
C GLY A 211 24.62 16.08 36.13
N LEU A 212 25.57 15.52 35.39
CA LEU A 212 25.42 15.09 33.99
C LEU A 212 25.34 13.56 33.95
N ASP A 213 24.15 13.00 34.09
CA ASP A 213 23.95 11.55 34.23
C ASP A 213 23.79 10.84 32.86
N THR A 214 23.61 11.60 31.79
CA THR A 214 23.25 11.07 30.47
C THR A 214 24.16 11.61 29.36
N ALA A 215 24.32 10.85 28.27
CA ALA A 215 25.12 11.21 27.11
C ALA A 215 24.67 12.55 26.49
N LYS A 216 23.36 12.78 26.43
CA LYS A 216 22.76 14.02 25.91
C LYS A 216 23.07 15.23 26.80
N ALA A 217 23.04 15.04 28.12
CA ALA A 217 23.43 16.09 29.06
C ALA A 217 24.89 16.50 28.88
N VAL A 218 25.77 15.51 28.66
CA VAL A 218 27.21 15.74 28.40
C VAL A 218 27.42 16.46 27.09
N LEU A 219 26.77 16.04 26.00
CA LEU A 219 26.89 16.68 24.69
C LEU A 219 26.41 18.14 24.67
N ASN A 220 25.43 18.47 25.48
CA ASN A 220 24.91 19.82 25.61
C ASN A 220 25.67 20.68 26.63
N ALA A 221 26.56 20.09 27.42
CA ALA A 221 27.37 20.83 28.39
C ALA A 221 28.50 21.63 27.70
N PRO A 222 28.81 22.83 28.19
CA PRO A 222 29.96 23.59 27.70
C PRO A 222 31.24 22.80 27.93
N ARG A 223 32.07 22.65 26.87
CA ARG A 223 33.34 21.92 26.94
C ARG A 223 34.27 22.43 28.05
N GLU A 224 34.27 23.74 28.26
CA GLU A 224 35.04 24.41 29.30
C GLU A 224 34.66 23.93 30.70
N MET A 225 33.38 23.65 30.96
CA MET A 225 32.89 23.11 32.21
C MET A 225 33.38 21.70 32.47
N LEU A 226 33.49 20.86 31.44
CA LEU A 226 33.97 19.48 31.53
C LEU A 226 35.47 19.44 31.82
N ILE A 227 36.28 20.33 31.18
CA ILE A 227 37.71 20.43 31.38
C ILE A 227 38.04 20.96 32.78
N GLU A 228 37.42 22.07 33.20
CA GLU A 228 37.76 22.74 34.46
C GLU A 228 37.25 22.01 35.69
N LYS A 229 36.08 21.38 35.63
CA LYS A 229 35.39 20.82 36.83
C LYS A 229 35.48 19.28 36.90
N ALA A 230 35.63 18.59 35.78
CA ALA A 230 35.82 17.13 35.76
C ALA A 230 37.26 16.69 35.64
N ASP A 231 38.22 17.67 35.55
CA ASP A 231 39.67 17.45 35.39
C ASP A 231 40.00 16.55 34.19
N LEU A 232 39.23 16.76 33.10
CA LEU A 232 39.37 16.05 31.84
C LEU A 232 40.18 16.89 30.86
N GLU A 233 41.34 16.43 30.40
CA GLU A 233 42.17 17.08 29.36
C GLU A 233 41.62 16.79 27.92
#